data_e05e35605372701afe7edd4f144804e3
#
_entry.id   e05e35605372701afe7edd4f144804e3
#
_cell.length_a   1.000
_cell.length_b   1.000
_cell.length_c   1.000
_cell.angle_alpha   90.00
_cell.angle_beta   90.00
_cell.angle_gamma   90.00
#
_symmetry.space_group_name_H-M   'P 1'
#
loop_
_entity.id
_entity.type
_entity.pdbx_description
1 polymer ?
#
loop_
_entity_poly.entity_id
_entity_poly.type
_entity_poly.pdbx_seq_one_letter_code
_entity_poly.pdbx_strand_id
1 'polypeptide(L)'
;MKVTLVHCWSAPRSRSTALLYSFDARSDCIALDEPLYRRWLEQNKDYVVRPYTSELINGIPHEQSPPEEKVKWEKETQDLNTRILSCLEKLESENKENGVIFLKHMAKHSPLYDFEKECEMKASPLSVNVENVQIQHKHILLIRDPASMLSSWNASSEVHNGSVTPNEVGIVYLLSIYSNVKSKSDASGTICVLESDDMAKDPETTLSVLCSDLGIPFSTEMLSWNSGPKVCDGPWATWWYSGVHKSSGWSSECDRKFQTFDPKMLPVLRISLGPFNLLKQLTHRYKLRGPPASEIYEDLRNENIIVYIGAPGYGCLVPRDMASINPWDSSVQGGDATWEGIRVYRGRILSLERHLKRLFKSAKALGFQNVHSKEEVVEAIFRTLAANGMRDGAHMRLTLTRGEKCTSSMNPNFNVYGTTLIVLAEWKLSEGKTTYDNTKGISLITSSIRRNSPSTCDSKIHHNNMINNILPKIQANLAGVADALMLDLDGFVSETNATNVFMVENGVLLTPTADHCLPGITRETVLMLAKELGIETVVRNISLSEFHSADEVFTTGTMGELTPVTMIDGRVIGDGSKGLFTMRLQEVYSTLPEREGWATEIPLFTI
;
A
#
# COMPACT_ATOMS: atom_id res chain seq x y z
N MET A 1 -32.18 14.78 -7.96
CA MET A 1 -31.88 13.35 -7.75
C MET A 1 -30.35 13.16 -7.72
N LYS A 2 -29.83 12.36 -6.78
CA LYS A 2 -28.42 11.97 -6.76
C LYS A 2 -28.28 10.51 -7.22
N VAL A 3 -27.43 10.23 -8.20
CA VAL A 3 -27.25 8.86 -8.74
C VAL A 3 -25.80 8.44 -8.64
N THR A 4 -25.57 7.26 -8.05
CA THR A 4 -24.28 6.60 -8.05
C THR A 4 -24.22 5.61 -9.21
N LEU A 5 -23.37 5.90 -10.20
CA LEU A 5 -23.13 5.05 -11.35
C LEU A 5 -21.92 4.15 -11.06
N VAL A 6 -22.17 2.88 -10.83
CA VAL A 6 -21.16 1.89 -10.42
C VAL A 6 -20.73 1.05 -11.62
N HIS A 7 -19.48 1.17 -12.02
CA HIS A 7 -18.86 0.37 -13.07
C HIS A 7 -18.11 -0.81 -12.47
N CYS A 8 -18.60 -2.02 -12.64
CA CYS A 8 -17.92 -3.24 -12.21
C CYS A 8 -17.15 -3.87 -13.38
N TRP A 9 -15.84 -3.80 -13.34
CA TRP A 9 -14.94 -4.37 -14.34
C TRP A 9 -14.39 -5.71 -13.85
N SER A 10 -14.52 -6.75 -14.66
CA SER A 10 -14.08 -8.10 -14.28
C SER A 10 -13.49 -8.87 -15.44
N ALA A 11 -12.63 -9.84 -15.14
CA ALA A 11 -12.33 -10.91 -16.09
C ALA A 11 -13.55 -11.87 -16.17
N PRO A 12 -13.75 -12.57 -17.29
CA PRO A 12 -14.77 -13.61 -17.38
C PRO A 12 -14.61 -14.68 -16.29
N ARG A 13 -15.71 -15.28 -15.86
CA ARG A 13 -15.74 -16.33 -14.81
C ARG A 13 -15.25 -15.86 -13.41
N SER A 14 -15.31 -14.57 -13.14
CA SER A 14 -14.94 -13.96 -11.85
C SER A 14 -16.14 -13.75 -10.92
N ARG A 15 -17.23 -14.49 -11.06
CA ARG A 15 -18.49 -14.36 -10.27
C ARG A 15 -19.17 -12.99 -10.40
N SER A 16 -18.86 -12.24 -11.45
CA SER A 16 -19.41 -10.89 -11.67
C SER A 16 -20.92 -10.87 -11.83
N THR A 17 -21.51 -11.97 -12.34
CA THR A 17 -22.98 -12.11 -12.44
C THR A 17 -23.63 -12.30 -11.07
N ALA A 18 -22.97 -12.94 -10.10
CA ALA A 18 -23.47 -12.99 -8.72
C ALA A 18 -23.47 -11.59 -8.08
N LEU A 19 -22.44 -10.79 -8.35
CA LEU A 19 -22.41 -9.39 -7.90
C LEU A 19 -23.48 -8.54 -8.61
N LEU A 20 -23.71 -8.76 -9.91
CA LEU A 20 -24.81 -8.13 -10.65
C LEU A 20 -26.15 -8.43 -9.96
N TYR A 21 -26.41 -9.69 -9.59
CA TYR A 21 -27.65 -10.09 -8.92
C TYR A 21 -27.78 -9.52 -7.51
N SER A 22 -26.67 -9.38 -6.77
CA SER A 22 -26.64 -8.66 -5.49
C SER A 22 -27.10 -7.22 -5.63
N PHE A 23 -26.67 -6.52 -6.67
CA PHE A 23 -27.08 -5.13 -6.92
C PHE A 23 -28.50 -5.07 -7.48
N ASP A 24 -28.91 -6.01 -8.35
CA ASP A 24 -30.25 -6.09 -8.90
C ASP A 24 -31.33 -6.38 -7.83
N ALA A 25 -30.94 -7.04 -6.74
CA ALA A 25 -31.85 -7.32 -5.61
C ALA A 25 -32.21 -6.06 -4.79
N ARG A 26 -31.49 -4.96 -4.94
CA ARG A 26 -31.76 -3.70 -4.23
C ARG A 26 -32.95 -2.98 -4.84
N SER A 27 -33.83 -2.46 -4.02
CA SER A 27 -35.00 -1.68 -4.46
C SER A 27 -34.64 -0.30 -5.04
N ASP A 28 -33.43 0.21 -4.81
CA ASP A 28 -32.92 1.52 -5.27
C ASP A 28 -31.93 1.39 -6.44
N CYS A 29 -31.78 0.20 -7.03
CA CYS A 29 -30.79 -0.07 -8.06
C CYS A 29 -31.41 -0.55 -9.37
N ILE A 30 -30.82 -0.12 -10.49
CA ILE A 30 -31.05 -0.70 -11.82
C ILE A 30 -29.73 -1.28 -12.32
N ALA A 31 -29.75 -2.58 -12.63
CA ALA A 31 -28.56 -3.30 -13.06
C ALA A 31 -28.56 -3.54 -14.58
N LEU A 32 -27.40 -3.34 -15.22
CA LEU A 32 -27.18 -3.59 -16.64
C LEU A 32 -26.04 -4.59 -16.83
N ASP A 33 -26.32 -5.66 -17.55
CA ASP A 33 -25.37 -6.72 -17.87
C ASP A 33 -24.61 -6.41 -19.17
N GLU A 34 -23.31 -6.32 -19.07
CA GLU A 34 -22.32 -6.14 -20.16
C GLU A 34 -22.76 -5.20 -21.30
N PRO A 35 -23.12 -3.94 -21.02
CA PRO A 35 -23.72 -3.04 -22.03
C PRO A 35 -22.79 -2.68 -23.21
N LEU A 36 -21.51 -3.04 -23.14
CA LEU A 36 -20.53 -2.84 -24.23
C LEU A 36 -20.24 -4.13 -25.02
N TYR A 37 -20.82 -5.28 -24.62
CA TYR A 37 -20.45 -6.59 -25.17
C TYR A 37 -20.76 -6.73 -26.67
N ARG A 38 -21.94 -6.31 -27.12
CA ARG A 38 -22.31 -6.35 -28.54
C ARG A 38 -21.29 -5.59 -29.41
N ARG A 39 -20.98 -4.35 -29.03
CA ARG A 39 -20.02 -3.50 -29.76
C ARG A 39 -18.62 -4.13 -29.76
N TRP A 40 -18.21 -4.71 -28.63
CA TRP A 40 -16.94 -5.41 -28.55
C TRP A 40 -16.92 -6.63 -29.47
N LEU A 41 -17.97 -7.44 -29.48
CA LEU A 41 -18.07 -8.63 -30.32
C LEU A 41 -18.07 -8.24 -31.81
N GLU A 42 -18.75 -7.18 -32.20
CA GLU A 42 -18.76 -6.65 -33.57
C GLU A 42 -17.34 -6.28 -34.05
N GLN A 43 -16.53 -5.63 -33.21
CA GLN A 43 -15.15 -5.29 -33.52
C GLN A 43 -14.20 -6.48 -33.56
N ASN A 44 -14.54 -7.58 -32.91
CA ASN A 44 -13.69 -8.77 -32.77
C ASN A 44 -14.28 -10.01 -33.48
N LYS A 45 -15.31 -9.87 -34.32
CA LYS A 45 -16.04 -10.98 -34.95
C LYS A 45 -15.17 -11.90 -35.80
N ASP A 46 -14.06 -11.40 -36.34
CA ASP A 46 -13.14 -12.18 -37.19
C ASP A 46 -12.23 -13.11 -36.34
N TYR A 47 -12.10 -12.86 -35.03
CA TYR A 47 -11.23 -13.59 -34.12
C TYR A 47 -12.00 -14.30 -33.01
N VAL A 48 -13.20 -13.83 -32.69
CA VAL A 48 -14.02 -14.34 -31.58
C VAL A 48 -15.36 -14.79 -32.14
N VAL A 49 -15.52 -16.10 -32.23
CA VAL A 49 -16.78 -16.72 -32.71
C VAL A 49 -17.61 -17.19 -31.53
N ARG A 50 -18.88 -16.80 -31.48
CA ARG A 50 -19.86 -17.28 -30.51
C ARG A 50 -21.09 -17.82 -31.26
N PRO A 51 -21.83 -18.79 -30.69
CA PRO A 51 -23.02 -19.37 -31.34
C PRO A 51 -24.09 -18.33 -31.73
N TYR A 52 -24.07 -17.17 -31.09
CA TYR A 52 -25.04 -16.08 -31.21
C TYR A 52 -24.44 -14.77 -31.79
N THR A 53 -23.26 -14.81 -32.38
CA THR A 53 -22.54 -13.60 -32.83
C THR A 53 -23.36 -12.80 -33.85
N SER A 54 -23.89 -13.46 -34.86
CA SER A 54 -24.62 -12.79 -35.95
C SER A 54 -25.93 -12.17 -35.45
N GLU A 55 -26.65 -12.88 -34.65
CA GLU A 55 -27.92 -12.48 -34.07
C GLU A 55 -27.72 -11.29 -33.12
N LEU A 56 -26.72 -11.35 -32.27
CA LEU A 56 -26.42 -10.27 -31.32
C LEU A 56 -26.02 -8.98 -32.03
N ILE A 57 -25.20 -9.05 -33.08
CA ILE A 57 -24.78 -7.89 -33.86
C ILE A 57 -26.00 -7.25 -34.54
N ASN A 58 -26.88 -8.03 -35.08
CA ASN A 58 -28.07 -7.57 -35.80
C ASN A 58 -29.27 -7.24 -34.89
N GLY A 59 -29.19 -7.54 -33.59
CA GLY A 59 -30.30 -7.37 -32.64
C GLY A 59 -31.48 -8.33 -32.88
N ILE A 60 -31.24 -9.47 -33.54
CA ILE A 60 -32.24 -10.48 -33.88
C ILE A 60 -32.15 -11.62 -32.87
N PRO A 61 -33.27 -12.07 -32.26
CA PRO A 61 -33.24 -13.20 -31.33
C PRO A 61 -32.69 -14.47 -31.98
N HIS A 62 -31.81 -15.19 -31.24
CA HIS A 62 -31.36 -16.52 -31.68
C HIS A 62 -32.53 -17.52 -31.66
N GLU A 63 -32.50 -18.50 -32.55
CA GLU A 63 -33.58 -19.53 -32.67
C GLU A 63 -33.84 -20.26 -31.36
N GLN A 64 -32.84 -20.39 -30.48
CA GLN A 64 -32.97 -20.99 -29.16
C GLN A 64 -33.48 -20.05 -28.07
N SER A 65 -33.66 -18.75 -28.38
CA SER A 65 -34.09 -17.74 -27.41
C SER A 65 -35.62 -17.82 -27.23
N PRO A 66 -36.10 -17.71 -25.97
CA PRO A 66 -37.54 -17.61 -25.70
C PRO A 66 -38.14 -16.38 -26.39
N PRO A 67 -39.37 -16.46 -26.92
CA PRO A 67 -40.01 -15.32 -27.59
C PRO A 67 -40.11 -14.05 -26.74
N GLU A 68 -40.17 -14.22 -25.42
CA GLU A 68 -40.26 -13.15 -24.43
C GLU A 68 -38.98 -12.31 -24.35
N GLU A 69 -37.86 -12.79 -24.88
CA GLU A 69 -36.56 -12.12 -24.84
C GLU A 69 -36.30 -11.16 -26.01
N LYS A 70 -37.22 -11.07 -26.98
CA LYS A 70 -37.02 -10.19 -28.15
C LYS A 70 -36.62 -8.77 -27.79
N VAL A 71 -37.22 -8.20 -26.76
CA VAL A 71 -36.90 -6.84 -26.27
C VAL A 71 -35.48 -6.74 -25.75
N LYS A 72 -34.90 -7.80 -25.18
CA LYS A 72 -33.51 -7.80 -24.71
C LYS A 72 -32.53 -7.67 -25.88
N TRP A 73 -32.75 -8.40 -26.97
CA TRP A 73 -31.92 -8.33 -28.17
C TRP A 73 -31.97 -6.97 -28.85
N GLU A 74 -33.13 -6.36 -28.95
CA GLU A 74 -33.31 -5.02 -29.50
C GLU A 74 -32.58 -3.95 -28.65
N LYS A 75 -32.63 -4.05 -27.33
CA LYS A 75 -31.94 -3.14 -26.41
C LYS A 75 -30.42 -3.18 -26.59
N GLU A 76 -29.83 -4.30 -26.96
CA GLU A 76 -28.38 -4.41 -27.18
C GLU A 76 -27.89 -3.60 -28.37
N THR A 77 -28.77 -3.15 -29.28
CA THR A 77 -28.41 -2.25 -30.38
C THR A 77 -28.19 -0.79 -29.93
N GLN A 78 -28.69 -0.41 -28.75
CA GLN A 78 -28.55 0.93 -28.19
C GLN A 78 -27.13 1.17 -27.67
N ASP A 79 -26.66 2.39 -27.79
CA ASP A 79 -25.39 2.79 -27.18
C ASP A 79 -25.49 2.92 -25.65
N LEU A 80 -24.34 2.93 -24.98
CA LEU A 80 -24.27 2.95 -23.51
C LEU A 80 -24.97 4.18 -22.91
N ASN A 81 -24.80 5.35 -23.50
CA ASN A 81 -25.39 6.59 -22.97
C ASN A 81 -26.92 6.55 -23.04
N THR A 82 -27.49 6.07 -24.16
CA THR A 82 -28.94 5.87 -24.30
C THR A 82 -29.47 4.92 -23.23
N ARG A 83 -28.77 3.83 -22.94
CA ARG A 83 -29.16 2.85 -21.89
C ARG A 83 -29.09 3.48 -20.50
N ILE A 84 -28.07 4.27 -20.18
CA ILE A 84 -27.96 5.00 -18.90
C ILE A 84 -29.10 6.01 -18.78
N LEU A 85 -29.40 6.76 -19.84
CA LEU A 85 -30.52 7.72 -19.82
C LEU A 85 -31.85 7.06 -19.52
N SER A 86 -32.15 5.92 -20.15
CA SER A 86 -33.36 5.15 -19.86
C SER A 86 -33.45 4.69 -18.39
N CYS A 87 -32.29 4.38 -17.78
CA CYS A 87 -32.24 4.05 -16.35
C CYS A 87 -32.53 5.28 -15.48
N LEU A 88 -32.00 6.45 -15.83
CA LEU A 88 -32.23 7.70 -15.11
C LEU A 88 -33.73 8.09 -15.17
N GLU A 89 -34.34 8.04 -16.36
CA GLU A 89 -35.78 8.30 -16.55
C GLU A 89 -36.64 7.37 -15.70
N LYS A 90 -36.25 6.10 -15.60
CA LYS A 90 -36.97 5.12 -14.75
C LYS A 90 -36.83 5.45 -13.27
N LEU A 91 -35.62 5.77 -12.77
CA LEU A 91 -35.40 6.17 -11.36
C LEU A 91 -36.19 7.44 -11.01
N GLU A 92 -36.26 8.39 -11.94
CA GLU A 92 -37.05 9.62 -11.76
C GLU A 92 -38.55 9.32 -11.70
N SER A 93 -39.06 8.49 -12.60
CA SER A 93 -40.49 8.10 -12.64
C SER A 93 -40.92 7.37 -11.35
N GLU A 94 -40.00 6.71 -10.67
CA GLU A 94 -40.21 6.05 -9.39
C GLU A 94 -40.03 7.00 -8.18
N ASN A 95 -39.81 8.31 -8.41
CA ASN A 95 -39.59 9.35 -7.40
C ASN A 95 -38.44 9.02 -6.41
N LYS A 96 -37.35 8.43 -6.89
CA LYS A 96 -36.18 8.11 -6.05
C LYS A 96 -35.34 9.39 -5.85
N GLU A 97 -35.13 9.82 -4.60
CA GLU A 97 -34.22 10.91 -4.27
C GLU A 97 -32.76 10.53 -4.51
N ASN A 98 -32.43 9.27 -4.23
CA ASN A 98 -31.12 8.67 -4.47
C ASN A 98 -31.29 7.35 -5.24
N GLY A 99 -30.46 7.09 -6.23
CA GLY A 99 -30.49 5.88 -7.03
C GLY A 99 -29.11 5.30 -7.32
N VAL A 100 -29.07 4.03 -7.62
CA VAL A 100 -27.87 3.31 -8.05
C VAL A 100 -28.10 2.76 -9.46
N ILE A 101 -27.14 2.95 -10.36
CA ILE A 101 -27.10 2.23 -11.63
C ILE A 101 -25.83 1.39 -11.61
N PHE A 102 -26.00 0.07 -11.70
CA PHE A 102 -24.88 -0.88 -11.67
C PHE A 102 -24.62 -1.42 -13.08
N LEU A 103 -23.41 -1.19 -13.58
CA LEU A 103 -22.95 -1.62 -14.90
C LEU A 103 -21.93 -2.75 -14.74
N LYS A 104 -22.29 -3.97 -15.11
CA LYS A 104 -21.34 -5.07 -15.20
C LYS A 104 -20.60 -5.00 -16.54
N HIS A 105 -19.28 -4.93 -16.51
CA HIS A 105 -18.40 -4.92 -17.69
C HIS A 105 -17.40 -6.08 -17.63
N MET A 106 -17.06 -6.64 -18.78
CA MET A 106 -15.83 -7.39 -18.89
C MET A 106 -14.67 -6.43 -19.12
N ALA A 107 -13.54 -6.65 -18.47
CA ALA A 107 -12.36 -5.77 -18.56
C ALA A 107 -11.88 -5.57 -20.01
N LYS A 108 -11.99 -6.59 -20.86
CA LYS A 108 -11.69 -6.55 -22.29
C LYS A 108 -12.56 -5.55 -23.08
N HIS A 109 -13.67 -5.08 -22.52
CA HIS A 109 -14.50 -4.05 -23.15
C HIS A 109 -14.01 -2.63 -22.84
N SER A 110 -13.04 -2.46 -21.94
CA SER A 110 -12.57 -1.12 -21.51
C SER A 110 -12.03 -0.23 -22.62
N PRO A 111 -11.43 -0.73 -23.73
CA PRO A 111 -11.04 0.14 -24.84
C PRO A 111 -12.22 0.86 -25.53
N LEU A 112 -13.44 0.39 -25.32
CA LEU A 112 -14.67 1.01 -25.84
C LEU A 112 -15.28 2.06 -24.90
N TYR A 113 -14.72 2.18 -23.69
CA TYR A 113 -15.18 3.10 -22.65
C TYR A 113 -14.28 4.33 -22.60
N ASP A 114 -14.88 5.49 -22.72
CA ASP A 114 -14.18 6.76 -22.70
C ASP A 114 -14.13 7.31 -21.27
N PHE A 115 -13.07 6.97 -20.54
CA PHE A 115 -12.87 7.45 -19.17
C PHE A 115 -12.77 8.99 -19.10
N GLU A 116 -12.40 9.70 -20.18
CA GLU A 116 -12.25 11.15 -20.16
C GLU A 116 -13.62 11.85 -20.14
N LYS A 117 -14.60 11.30 -20.82
CA LYS A 117 -15.96 11.85 -20.84
C LYS A 117 -16.72 11.71 -19.51
N GLU A 118 -16.24 10.89 -18.55
CA GLU A 118 -16.82 10.87 -17.21
C GLU A 118 -16.78 12.25 -16.53
N CYS A 119 -15.71 13.01 -16.78
CA CYS A 119 -15.57 14.37 -16.24
C CYS A 119 -16.56 15.35 -16.91
N GLU A 120 -16.84 15.16 -18.20
CA GLU A 120 -17.78 15.99 -18.96
C GLU A 120 -19.23 15.72 -18.55
N MET A 121 -19.59 14.47 -18.21
CA MET A 121 -20.91 14.12 -17.66
C MET A 121 -21.19 14.77 -16.29
N LYS A 122 -20.14 15.08 -15.53
CA LYS A 122 -20.27 15.85 -14.26
C LYS A 122 -20.59 17.32 -14.48
N ALA A 123 -20.24 17.88 -15.64
CA ALA A 123 -20.29 19.31 -15.95
C ALA A 123 -21.46 19.71 -16.87
N SER A 124 -22.08 18.77 -17.59
CA SER A 124 -23.19 19.05 -18.48
C SER A 124 -24.46 18.31 -18.03
N PRO A 125 -25.61 18.99 -17.86
CA PRO A 125 -26.85 18.26 -17.82
C PRO A 125 -26.97 17.51 -19.14
N LEU A 126 -27.05 16.19 -19.08
CA LEU A 126 -27.42 15.38 -20.22
C LEU A 126 -28.65 16.04 -20.86
N SER A 127 -28.62 16.27 -22.18
CA SER A 127 -29.60 17.03 -22.94
C SER A 127 -30.98 16.37 -23.06
N VAL A 128 -31.48 15.83 -21.95
CA VAL A 128 -32.78 15.21 -21.82
C VAL A 128 -33.41 15.65 -20.50
N ASN A 129 -34.68 15.80 -20.48
CA ASN A 129 -35.63 16.31 -19.47
C ASN A 129 -35.46 15.86 -18.01
N VAL A 130 -34.27 15.46 -17.57
CA VAL A 130 -33.98 15.11 -16.18
C VAL A 130 -33.34 16.33 -15.52
N GLU A 131 -34.19 17.22 -15.03
CA GLU A 131 -33.76 18.42 -14.32
C GLU A 131 -33.08 18.03 -13.00
N ASN A 132 -31.84 18.52 -12.76
CA ASN A 132 -31.10 18.41 -11.50
C ASN A 132 -30.61 17.01 -11.07
N VAL A 133 -30.10 16.18 -12.00
CA VAL A 133 -29.43 14.92 -11.65
C VAL A 133 -27.93 15.12 -11.41
N GLN A 134 -27.46 14.79 -10.21
CA GLN A 134 -26.04 14.73 -9.91
C GLN A 134 -25.55 13.28 -10.03
N ILE A 135 -24.70 13.00 -11.02
CA ILE A 135 -24.12 11.68 -11.25
C ILE A 135 -22.73 11.60 -10.61
N GLN A 136 -22.49 10.52 -9.87
CA GLN A 136 -21.17 10.19 -9.31
C GLN A 136 -20.72 8.83 -9.85
N HIS A 137 -19.61 8.81 -10.60
CA HIS A 137 -19.01 7.57 -11.09
C HIS A 137 -18.17 6.89 -10.00
N LYS A 138 -18.33 5.57 -9.86
CA LYS A 138 -17.58 4.70 -8.95
C LYS A 138 -17.13 3.45 -9.70
N HIS A 139 -15.93 2.94 -9.40
CA HIS A 139 -15.38 1.80 -10.09
C HIS A 139 -15.07 0.64 -9.12
N ILE A 140 -15.44 -0.57 -9.54
CA ILE A 140 -15.09 -1.83 -8.89
C ILE A 140 -14.24 -2.64 -9.85
N LEU A 141 -13.08 -3.11 -9.43
CA LEU A 141 -12.30 -4.14 -10.12
C LEU A 141 -12.51 -5.46 -9.41
N LEU A 142 -13.23 -6.37 -10.04
CA LEU A 142 -13.50 -7.70 -9.50
C LEU A 142 -12.51 -8.69 -10.08
N ILE A 143 -11.59 -9.18 -9.25
CA ILE A 143 -10.56 -10.15 -9.62
C ILE A 143 -10.90 -11.55 -9.10
N ARG A 144 -10.30 -12.56 -9.71
CA ARG A 144 -10.34 -13.96 -9.27
C ARG A 144 -9.02 -14.63 -9.57
N ASP A 145 -8.65 -15.63 -8.77
CA ASP A 145 -7.47 -16.48 -9.05
C ASP A 145 -7.48 -16.97 -10.50
N PRO A 146 -6.43 -16.66 -11.30
CA PRO A 146 -6.41 -16.99 -12.72
C PRO A 146 -6.51 -18.48 -13.02
N ALA A 147 -5.97 -19.36 -12.17
CA ALA A 147 -6.08 -20.80 -12.36
C ALA A 147 -7.54 -21.26 -12.20
N SER A 148 -8.23 -20.77 -11.16
CA SER A 148 -9.67 -21.06 -10.93
C SER A 148 -10.55 -20.49 -12.04
N MET A 149 -10.23 -19.31 -12.53
CA MET A 149 -10.94 -18.64 -13.61
C MET A 149 -10.81 -19.42 -14.93
N LEU A 150 -9.58 -19.76 -15.33
CA LEU A 150 -9.32 -20.49 -16.58
C LEU A 150 -9.87 -21.91 -16.54
N SER A 151 -9.81 -22.57 -15.39
CA SER A 151 -10.45 -23.88 -15.21
C SER A 151 -11.98 -23.81 -15.41
N SER A 152 -12.63 -22.80 -14.84
CA SER A 152 -14.06 -22.54 -15.05
C SER A 152 -14.39 -22.15 -16.49
N TRP A 153 -13.46 -21.51 -17.20
CA TRP A 153 -13.60 -21.19 -18.62
C TRP A 153 -13.54 -22.46 -19.47
N ASN A 154 -12.58 -23.33 -19.22
CA ASN A 154 -12.43 -24.60 -19.95
C ASN A 154 -13.67 -25.49 -19.86
N ALA A 155 -14.35 -25.48 -18.72
CA ALA A 155 -15.63 -26.18 -18.54
C ALA A 155 -16.76 -25.63 -19.44
N SER A 156 -16.59 -24.49 -20.07
CA SER A 156 -17.54 -23.87 -21.02
C SER A 156 -17.05 -23.96 -22.48
N SER A 157 -16.26 -24.97 -22.82
CA SER A 157 -15.59 -25.12 -24.11
C SER A 157 -16.53 -25.16 -25.32
N GLU A 158 -17.76 -25.60 -25.15
CA GLU A 158 -18.79 -25.63 -26.19
C GLU A 158 -19.14 -24.21 -26.71
N VAL A 159 -18.93 -23.17 -25.90
CA VAL A 159 -19.29 -21.79 -26.26
C VAL A 159 -18.15 -21.03 -26.95
N HIS A 160 -16.90 -21.47 -26.77
CA HIS A 160 -15.72 -20.69 -27.23
C HIS A 160 -14.69 -21.48 -28.08
N ASN A 161 -15.07 -22.61 -28.66
CA ASN A 161 -14.23 -23.47 -29.52
C ASN A 161 -12.84 -23.82 -28.94
N GLY A 162 -12.68 -23.84 -27.62
CA GLY A 162 -11.49 -24.34 -26.91
C GLY A 162 -10.25 -23.42 -26.91
N SER A 163 -10.24 -22.29 -27.61
CA SER A 163 -9.10 -21.38 -27.60
C SER A 163 -9.35 -20.18 -26.68
N VAL A 164 -8.54 -20.08 -25.61
CA VAL A 164 -8.56 -18.92 -24.69
C VAL A 164 -7.34 -18.07 -24.99
N THR A 165 -7.56 -16.80 -25.29
CA THR A 165 -6.48 -15.84 -25.52
C THR A 165 -6.35 -14.87 -24.34
N PRO A 166 -5.15 -14.26 -24.12
CA PRO A 166 -4.98 -13.24 -23.09
C PRO A 166 -5.95 -12.06 -23.24
N ASN A 167 -6.29 -11.68 -24.48
CA ASN A 167 -7.24 -10.60 -24.77
C ASN A 167 -8.67 -10.98 -24.37
N GLU A 168 -9.09 -12.20 -24.56
CA GLU A 168 -10.42 -12.68 -24.14
C GLU A 168 -10.55 -12.75 -22.62
N VAL A 169 -9.48 -13.18 -21.93
CA VAL A 169 -9.41 -13.18 -20.47
C VAL A 169 -9.46 -11.76 -19.92
N GLY A 170 -8.75 -10.85 -20.56
CA GLY A 170 -8.85 -9.42 -20.28
C GLY A 170 -8.30 -8.94 -18.94
N ILE A 171 -7.65 -9.79 -18.14
CA ILE A 171 -7.15 -9.41 -16.80
C ILE A 171 -6.09 -8.30 -16.87
N VAL A 172 -5.34 -8.21 -17.97
CA VAL A 172 -4.34 -7.16 -18.22
C VAL A 172 -5.01 -5.78 -18.30
N TYR A 173 -6.22 -5.72 -18.83
CA TYR A 173 -6.97 -4.46 -18.94
C TYR A 173 -7.39 -3.91 -17.57
N LEU A 174 -7.52 -4.74 -16.53
CA LEU A 174 -7.84 -4.28 -15.18
C LEU A 174 -6.76 -3.34 -14.62
N LEU A 175 -5.47 -3.57 -14.94
CA LEU A 175 -4.40 -2.65 -14.56
C LEU A 175 -4.51 -1.30 -15.29
N SER A 176 -4.83 -1.32 -16.58
CA SER A 176 -5.04 -0.08 -17.35
C SER A 176 -6.24 0.71 -16.82
N ILE A 177 -7.33 0.01 -16.48
CA ILE A 177 -8.51 0.63 -15.86
C ILE A 177 -8.13 1.25 -14.51
N TYR A 178 -7.40 0.51 -13.65
CA TYR A 178 -6.91 1.02 -12.38
C TYR A 178 -6.11 2.31 -12.56
N SER A 179 -5.14 2.31 -13.46
CA SER A 179 -4.31 3.48 -13.74
C SER A 179 -5.12 4.66 -14.27
N ASN A 180 -6.03 4.42 -15.22
CA ASN A 180 -6.88 5.47 -15.80
C ASN A 180 -7.81 6.12 -14.77
N VAL A 181 -8.43 5.33 -13.91
CA VAL A 181 -9.32 5.85 -12.87
C VAL A 181 -8.52 6.58 -11.79
N LYS A 182 -7.39 6.02 -11.36
CA LYS A 182 -6.58 6.60 -10.28
C LYS A 182 -5.88 7.90 -10.68
N SER A 183 -5.45 8.04 -11.94
CA SER A 183 -4.81 9.27 -12.45
C SER A 183 -5.75 10.49 -12.50
N LYS A 184 -7.07 10.26 -12.51
CA LYS A 184 -8.10 11.31 -12.64
C LYS A 184 -8.80 11.66 -11.34
N SER A 185 -8.57 10.88 -10.30
CA SER A 185 -9.20 11.13 -9.01
C SER A 185 -8.46 12.24 -8.26
N ASP A 186 -9.00 13.45 -8.28
CA ASP A 186 -8.94 14.29 -7.09
C ASP A 186 -9.38 13.41 -5.92
N ALA A 187 -8.68 13.39 -4.81
CA ALA A 187 -8.81 12.58 -3.59
C ALA A 187 -10.15 11.85 -3.27
N SER A 188 -11.19 11.97 -4.09
CA SER A 188 -12.54 11.41 -3.93
C SER A 188 -12.91 10.26 -4.89
N GLY A 189 -12.10 9.93 -5.87
CA GLY A 189 -12.38 8.84 -6.82
C GLY A 189 -12.05 7.47 -6.22
N THR A 190 -13.01 6.85 -5.57
CA THR A 190 -12.82 5.54 -4.95
C THR A 190 -12.83 4.46 -6.03
N ILE A 191 -11.70 3.78 -6.21
CA ILE A 191 -11.63 2.53 -6.96
C ILE A 191 -11.50 1.37 -5.97
N CYS A 192 -12.45 0.43 -6.02
CA CYS A 192 -12.52 -0.72 -5.13
C CYS A 192 -11.97 -1.95 -5.84
N VAL A 193 -10.99 -2.64 -5.28
CA VAL A 193 -10.48 -3.91 -5.82
C VAL A 193 -10.95 -5.06 -4.92
N LEU A 194 -11.71 -6.00 -5.47
CA LEU A 194 -12.31 -7.11 -4.75
C LEU A 194 -11.87 -8.45 -5.33
N GLU A 195 -11.55 -9.42 -4.49
CA GLU A 195 -11.40 -10.81 -4.91
C GLU A 195 -12.71 -11.59 -4.71
N SER A 196 -13.21 -12.17 -5.78
CA SER A 196 -14.54 -12.79 -5.79
C SER A 196 -14.67 -14.02 -4.89
N ASP A 197 -13.59 -14.75 -4.67
CA ASP A 197 -13.60 -15.92 -3.78
C ASP A 197 -13.61 -15.52 -2.31
N ASP A 198 -12.99 -14.37 -1.95
CA ASP A 198 -13.08 -13.83 -0.60
C ASP A 198 -14.46 -13.23 -0.32
N MET A 199 -15.02 -12.52 -1.30
CA MET A 199 -16.39 -12.02 -1.22
C MET A 199 -17.41 -13.15 -1.01
N ALA A 200 -17.20 -14.31 -1.66
CA ALA A 200 -18.08 -15.46 -1.48
C ALA A 200 -17.97 -16.16 -0.12
N LYS A 201 -16.84 -15.99 0.60
CA LYS A 201 -16.63 -16.55 1.95
C LYS A 201 -17.34 -15.74 3.04
N ASP A 202 -17.32 -14.41 2.91
CA ASP A 202 -17.94 -13.47 3.84
C ASP A 202 -18.63 -12.35 3.06
N PRO A 203 -19.78 -12.64 2.44
CA PRO A 203 -20.47 -11.69 1.58
C PRO A 203 -21.04 -10.50 2.35
N GLU A 204 -21.55 -10.71 3.56
CA GLU A 204 -22.17 -9.64 4.34
C GLU A 204 -21.15 -8.57 4.72
N THR A 205 -20.03 -8.98 5.30
CA THR A 205 -18.96 -8.04 5.65
C THR A 205 -18.40 -7.35 4.41
N THR A 206 -18.10 -8.11 3.35
CA THR A 206 -17.47 -7.56 2.14
C THR A 206 -18.39 -6.57 1.42
N LEU A 207 -19.67 -6.89 1.25
CA LEU A 207 -20.65 -6.00 0.60
C LEU A 207 -20.97 -4.77 1.45
N SER A 208 -21.01 -4.91 2.79
CA SER A 208 -21.17 -3.76 3.69
C SER A 208 -20.04 -2.74 3.55
N VAL A 209 -18.76 -3.23 3.48
CA VAL A 209 -17.61 -2.36 3.24
C VAL A 209 -17.69 -1.73 1.87
N LEU A 210 -17.94 -2.53 0.84
CA LEU A 210 -18.06 -2.05 -0.53
C LEU A 210 -19.10 -0.93 -0.63
N CYS A 211 -20.27 -1.11 -0.06
CA CYS A 211 -21.34 -0.10 -0.06
C CYS A 211 -20.88 1.19 0.64
N SER A 212 -20.17 1.07 1.77
CA SER A 212 -19.59 2.22 2.46
C SER A 212 -18.62 3.00 1.58
N ASP A 213 -17.73 2.32 0.86
CA ASP A 213 -16.74 2.94 -0.03
C ASP A 213 -17.38 3.55 -1.27
N LEU A 214 -18.47 2.95 -1.76
CA LEU A 214 -19.27 3.51 -2.86
C LEU A 214 -20.12 4.72 -2.41
N GLY A 215 -20.28 4.93 -1.10
CA GLY A 215 -21.12 5.97 -0.54
C GLY A 215 -22.63 5.67 -0.67
N ILE A 216 -23.01 4.39 -0.66
CA ILE A 216 -24.40 3.90 -0.71
C ILE A 216 -24.71 3.08 0.54
N PRO A 217 -25.97 3.02 1.01
CA PRO A 217 -26.33 2.20 2.15
C PRO A 217 -26.23 0.69 1.79
N PHE A 218 -25.76 -0.14 2.72
CA PHE A 218 -25.84 -1.59 2.59
C PHE A 218 -27.28 -2.06 2.77
N SER A 219 -27.71 -3.05 1.95
CA SER A 219 -28.98 -3.75 2.10
C SER A 219 -28.74 -5.24 2.24
N THR A 220 -29.43 -5.90 3.16
CA THR A 220 -29.39 -7.36 3.33
C THR A 220 -30.00 -8.11 2.13
N GLU A 221 -30.82 -7.45 1.30
CA GLU A 221 -31.32 -7.98 0.04
C GLU A 221 -30.19 -8.38 -0.92
N MET A 222 -29.01 -7.76 -0.80
CA MET A 222 -27.82 -8.08 -1.61
C MET A 222 -27.22 -9.46 -1.32
N LEU A 223 -27.62 -10.12 -0.24
CA LEU A 223 -27.06 -11.41 0.18
C LEU A 223 -27.74 -12.60 -0.51
N SER A 224 -28.95 -12.42 -1.07
CA SER A 224 -29.71 -13.49 -1.69
C SER A 224 -30.56 -13.01 -2.86
N TRP A 225 -30.88 -13.92 -3.75
CA TRP A 225 -31.74 -13.71 -4.92
C TRP A 225 -32.52 -14.96 -5.27
N ASN A 226 -33.64 -14.85 -6.00
CA ASN A 226 -34.37 -16.01 -6.50
C ASN A 226 -33.54 -16.76 -7.55
N SER A 227 -33.57 -18.08 -7.57
CA SER A 227 -32.98 -18.88 -8.65
C SER A 227 -33.67 -18.62 -10.00
N GLY A 228 -32.95 -18.87 -11.08
CA GLY A 228 -33.44 -18.70 -12.46
C GLY A 228 -32.91 -17.42 -13.14
N PRO A 229 -33.27 -17.25 -14.43
CA PRO A 229 -32.93 -16.07 -15.22
C PRO A 229 -33.50 -14.77 -14.63
N LYS A 230 -32.78 -13.65 -14.83
CA LYS A 230 -33.18 -12.32 -14.35
C LYS A 230 -33.53 -11.38 -15.50
N VAL A 231 -34.30 -10.35 -15.16
CA VAL A 231 -34.63 -9.29 -16.13
C VAL A 231 -33.38 -8.54 -16.58
N CYS A 232 -32.41 -8.38 -15.69
CA CYS A 232 -31.14 -7.71 -15.98
C CYS A 232 -30.18 -8.54 -16.84
N ASP A 233 -30.39 -9.84 -17.02
CA ASP A 233 -29.53 -10.71 -17.83
C ASP A 233 -29.50 -10.27 -19.29
N GLY A 234 -28.31 -10.23 -19.89
CA GLY A 234 -28.16 -10.07 -21.34
C GLY A 234 -28.59 -11.31 -22.13
N PRO A 235 -28.81 -11.19 -23.45
CA PRO A 235 -29.26 -12.30 -24.30
C PRO A 235 -28.34 -13.54 -24.29
N TRP A 236 -27.05 -13.36 -23.97
CA TRP A 236 -26.05 -14.44 -23.87
C TRP A 236 -26.16 -15.29 -22.61
N ALA A 237 -27.02 -14.94 -21.64
CA ALA A 237 -27.14 -15.61 -20.35
C ALA A 237 -27.44 -17.12 -20.49
N THR A 238 -28.22 -17.54 -21.47
CA THR A 238 -28.52 -18.93 -21.75
C THR A 238 -27.28 -19.80 -21.91
N TRP A 239 -26.21 -19.25 -22.48
CA TRP A 239 -24.94 -19.96 -22.72
C TRP A 239 -23.97 -19.89 -21.55
N TRP A 240 -24.02 -18.79 -20.76
CA TRP A 240 -22.96 -18.51 -19.78
C TRP A 240 -23.38 -18.61 -18.31
N TYR A 241 -24.68 -18.48 -18.00
CA TYR A 241 -25.15 -18.25 -16.63
C TYR A 241 -25.80 -19.45 -15.96
N SER A 242 -25.72 -20.67 -16.55
CA SER A 242 -26.32 -21.89 -16.02
C SER A 242 -25.95 -22.15 -14.54
N GLY A 243 -24.75 -21.81 -14.10
CA GLY A 243 -24.31 -21.97 -12.72
C GLY A 243 -24.98 -20.98 -11.76
N VAL A 244 -25.02 -19.69 -12.11
CA VAL A 244 -25.62 -18.65 -11.26
C VAL A 244 -27.15 -18.75 -11.25
N HIS A 245 -27.79 -19.20 -12.35
CA HIS A 245 -29.23 -19.44 -12.41
C HIS A 245 -29.69 -20.53 -11.43
N LYS A 246 -28.80 -21.46 -11.04
CA LYS A 246 -29.10 -22.51 -10.05
C LYS A 246 -28.87 -22.03 -8.62
N SER A 247 -28.26 -20.86 -8.42
CA SER A 247 -27.94 -20.29 -7.10
C SER A 247 -29.07 -19.39 -6.61
N SER A 248 -29.16 -19.25 -5.28
CA SER A 248 -30.09 -18.34 -4.60
C SER A 248 -29.35 -17.34 -3.68
N GLY A 249 -28.04 -17.23 -3.80
CA GLY A 249 -27.21 -16.37 -2.97
C GLY A 249 -25.72 -16.70 -3.15
N TRP A 250 -24.91 -16.10 -2.31
CA TRP A 250 -23.48 -16.33 -2.26
C TRP A 250 -23.19 -17.73 -1.68
N SER A 251 -22.28 -18.47 -2.31
CA SER A 251 -21.83 -19.78 -1.84
C SER A 251 -20.33 -19.79 -1.64
N SER A 252 -19.89 -20.19 -0.44
CA SER A 252 -18.50 -20.43 -0.10
C SER A 252 -17.99 -21.78 -0.63
N GLU A 253 -18.88 -22.67 -1.04
CA GLU A 253 -18.51 -23.95 -1.63
C GLU A 253 -17.84 -23.73 -2.99
N CYS A 254 -16.54 -23.49 -2.91
CA CYS A 254 -15.66 -23.66 -4.03
C CYS A 254 -15.14 -25.10 -3.92
N ASP A 255 -15.63 -26.00 -4.74
CA ASP A 255 -14.99 -27.29 -4.96
C ASP A 255 -13.55 -27.02 -5.49
N ARG A 256 -12.63 -26.76 -4.57
CA ARG A 256 -11.20 -26.71 -4.83
C ARG A 256 -10.68 -28.13 -5.04
N LYS A 257 -11.27 -28.84 -5.99
CA LYS A 257 -10.57 -29.98 -6.58
C LYS A 257 -9.40 -29.38 -7.34
N PHE A 258 -8.19 -29.79 -6.99
CA PHE A 258 -7.01 -29.55 -7.80
C PHE A 258 -7.34 -30.09 -9.22
N GLN A 259 -7.80 -29.18 -10.07
CA GLN A 259 -8.12 -29.55 -11.45
C GLN A 259 -6.79 -29.57 -12.20
N THR A 260 -6.54 -30.67 -12.91
CA THR A 260 -5.43 -30.75 -13.84
C THR A 260 -5.59 -29.65 -14.88
N PHE A 261 -4.58 -28.80 -14.96
CA PHE A 261 -4.57 -27.66 -15.87
C PHE A 261 -4.24 -28.15 -17.29
N ASP A 262 -5.03 -27.76 -18.29
CA ASP A 262 -4.68 -28.03 -19.70
C ASP A 262 -3.36 -27.29 -20.01
N PRO A 263 -2.30 -27.99 -20.43
CA PRO A 263 -1.01 -27.35 -20.76
C PRO A 263 -1.12 -26.22 -21.78
N LYS A 264 -2.13 -26.24 -22.66
CA LYS A 264 -2.38 -25.19 -23.64
C LYS A 264 -2.75 -23.86 -23.00
N MET A 265 -3.25 -23.85 -21.76
CA MET A 265 -3.61 -22.64 -21.00
C MET A 265 -2.44 -22.06 -20.19
N LEU A 266 -1.32 -22.75 -20.05
CA LEU A 266 -0.18 -22.27 -19.28
C LEU A 266 0.36 -20.89 -19.74
N PRO A 267 0.47 -20.57 -21.03
CA PRO A 267 0.89 -19.25 -21.47
C PRO A 267 -0.07 -18.14 -21.00
N VAL A 268 -1.38 -18.39 -21.10
CA VAL A 268 -2.41 -17.44 -20.66
C VAL A 268 -2.41 -17.29 -19.14
N LEU A 269 -2.21 -18.37 -18.40
CA LEU A 269 -2.06 -18.34 -16.94
C LEU A 269 -0.87 -17.46 -16.53
N ARG A 270 0.31 -17.68 -17.13
CA ARG A 270 1.52 -16.91 -16.82
C ARG A 270 1.36 -15.42 -17.04
N ILE A 271 0.72 -15.03 -18.16
CA ILE A 271 0.43 -13.62 -18.46
C ILE A 271 -0.57 -13.03 -17.45
N SER A 272 -1.51 -13.84 -16.98
CA SER A 272 -2.57 -13.40 -16.05
C SER A 272 -2.09 -13.24 -14.61
N LEU A 273 -1.07 -14.00 -14.18
CA LEU A 273 -0.60 -14.01 -12.78
C LEU A 273 0.00 -12.67 -12.35
N GLY A 274 0.79 -12.01 -13.21
CA GLY A 274 1.41 -10.72 -12.88
C GLY A 274 0.36 -9.64 -12.54
N PRO A 275 -0.56 -9.31 -13.48
CA PRO A 275 -1.65 -8.37 -13.24
C PRO A 275 -2.53 -8.75 -12.06
N PHE A 276 -2.88 -10.02 -11.91
CA PHE A 276 -3.67 -10.51 -10.77
C PHE A 276 -2.97 -10.24 -9.43
N ASN A 277 -1.68 -10.59 -9.32
CA ASN A 277 -0.95 -10.43 -8.07
C ASN A 277 -0.79 -8.96 -7.67
N LEU A 278 -0.57 -8.07 -8.63
CA LEU A 278 -0.53 -6.63 -8.38
C LEU A 278 -1.88 -6.13 -7.84
N LEU A 279 -2.98 -6.48 -8.50
CA LEU A 279 -4.32 -6.09 -8.07
C LEU A 279 -4.71 -6.76 -6.75
N LYS A 280 -4.28 -8.00 -6.51
CA LYS A 280 -4.55 -8.71 -5.25
C LYS A 280 -3.94 -8.03 -4.04
N GLN A 281 -2.79 -7.40 -4.18
CA GLN A 281 -2.20 -6.61 -3.09
C GLN A 281 -3.11 -5.45 -2.67
N LEU A 282 -3.88 -4.88 -3.58
CA LEU A 282 -4.84 -3.82 -3.31
C LEU A 282 -6.08 -4.32 -2.56
N THR A 283 -6.43 -5.62 -2.68
CA THR A 283 -7.56 -6.22 -1.94
C THR A 283 -7.27 -6.40 -0.44
N HIS A 284 -6.02 -6.31 -0.01
CA HIS A 284 -5.65 -6.45 1.41
C HIS A 284 -6.35 -5.43 2.31
N ARG A 285 -6.68 -4.25 1.80
CA ARG A 285 -7.44 -3.23 2.52
C ARG A 285 -8.85 -3.71 2.90
N TYR A 286 -9.43 -4.64 2.15
CA TYR A 286 -10.74 -5.24 2.43
C TYR A 286 -10.67 -6.44 3.38
N LYS A 287 -9.55 -7.20 3.38
CA LYS A 287 -9.36 -8.37 4.25
C LYS A 287 -8.96 -8.01 5.67
N LEU A 288 -8.08 -7.03 5.79
CA LEU A 288 -7.62 -6.49 7.06
C LEU A 288 -8.32 -5.15 7.21
N ARG A 289 -9.54 -5.15 7.73
CA ARG A 289 -10.11 -3.91 8.25
C ARG A 289 -9.19 -3.43 9.38
N GLY A 290 -8.14 -2.74 8.95
CA GLY A 290 -7.49 -1.78 9.81
C GLY A 290 -8.49 -0.66 10.10
N PRO A 291 -8.28 0.08 11.15
CA PRO A 291 -9.02 1.30 11.40
C PRO A 291 -8.96 2.22 10.15
N PRO A 292 -9.89 3.19 10.01
CA PRO A 292 -9.87 4.17 8.93
C PRO A 292 -8.48 4.79 8.74
N ALA A 293 -8.15 5.24 7.54
CA ALA A 293 -6.84 5.84 7.26
C ALA A 293 -6.48 6.96 8.26
N SER A 294 -7.47 7.72 8.72
CA SER A 294 -7.31 8.75 9.77
C SER A 294 -6.92 8.19 11.15
N GLU A 295 -7.17 6.93 11.42
CA GLU A 295 -6.74 6.24 12.65
C GLU A 295 -5.40 5.52 12.46
N ILE A 296 -5.04 5.16 11.22
CA ILE A 296 -3.78 4.48 10.87
C ILE A 296 -2.64 5.49 10.67
N TYR A 297 -2.92 6.56 9.94
CA TYR A 297 -1.91 7.56 9.58
C TYR A 297 -2.08 8.81 10.43
N GLU A 298 -1.05 9.19 11.16
CA GLU A 298 -0.99 10.48 11.85
C GLU A 298 -1.05 11.65 10.86
N ASP A 299 -0.44 11.47 9.70
CA ASP A 299 -0.53 12.38 8.57
C ASP A 299 -1.11 11.65 7.36
N LEU A 300 -2.31 12.06 6.93
CA LEU A 300 -3.03 11.43 5.82
C LEU A 300 -2.27 11.50 4.48
N ARG A 301 -1.35 12.44 4.32
CA ARG A 301 -0.48 12.51 3.13
C ARG A 301 0.33 11.24 2.95
N ASN A 302 0.64 10.52 4.05
CA ASN A 302 1.40 9.27 4.02
C ASN A 302 0.63 8.10 3.38
N GLU A 303 -0.66 8.22 3.17
CA GLU A 303 -1.44 7.19 2.48
C GLU A 303 -1.00 7.03 1.01
N ASN A 304 -0.64 8.14 0.35
CA ASN A 304 -0.40 8.19 -1.08
C ASN A 304 1.06 8.54 -1.46
N ILE A 305 2.02 8.28 -0.57
CA ILE A 305 3.43 8.56 -0.85
C ILE A 305 3.98 7.69 -1.99
N ILE A 306 5.00 8.23 -2.63
CA ILE A 306 5.77 7.56 -3.68
C ILE A 306 7.11 7.10 -3.08
N VAL A 307 7.49 5.87 -3.37
CA VAL A 307 8.69 5.20 -2.90
C VAL A 307 9.63 4.95 -4.07
N TYR A 308 10.93 5.12 -3.90
CA TYR A 308 11.91 4.68 -4.89
C TYR A 308 12.39 3.27 -4.55
N ILE A 309 12.42 2.38 -5.55
CA ILE A 309 12.94 1.03 -5.43
C ILE A 309 13.75 0.69 -6.69
N GLY A 310 14.94 0.11 -6.54
CA GLY A 310 15.67 -0.37 -7.71
C GLY A 310 17.06 -0.92 -7.44
N ALA A 311 17.58 -1.57 -8.47
CA ALA A 311 18.97 -2.01 -8.58
C ALA A 311 19.84 -0.89 -9.21
N PRO A 312 21.18 -0.97 -9.15
CA PRO A 312 22.07 0.00 -9.81
C PRO A 312 21.71 0.22 -11.28
N GLY A 313 21.43 1.46 -11.66
CA GLY A 313 21.03 1.84 -13.03
C GLY A 313 19.57 1.52 -13.41
N TYR A 314 18.78 0.87 -12.56
CA TYR A 314 17.41 0.38 -12.88
C TYR A 314 16.37 0.73 -11.82
N GLY A 315 16.48 1.86 -11.19
CA GLY A 315 15.52 2.26 -10.15
C GLY A 315 14.33 3.05 -10.68
N CYS A 316 13.18 2.90 -10.05
CA CYS A 316 11.95 3.61 -10.40
C CYS A 316 11.20 4.13 -9.17
N LEU A 317 10.37 5.15 -9.40
CA LEU A 317 9.40 5.65 -8.43
C LEU A 317 8.12 4.82 -8.53
N VAL A 318 7.64 4.33 -7.39
CA VAL A 318 6.49 3.44 -7.29
C VAL A 318 5.51 3.98 -6.24
N PRO A 319 4.21 4.06 -6.53
CA PRO A 319 3.20 4.37 -5.51
C PRO A 319 3.26 3.38 -4.34
N ARG A 320 2.99 3.85 -3.12
CA ARG A 320 3.04 3.04 -1.89
C ARG A 320 2.26 1.74 -1.99
N ASP A 321 1.06 1.79 -2.56
CA ASP A 321 0.16 0.65 -2.69
C ASP A 321 0.62 -0.39 -3.74
N MET A 322 1.59 -0.03 -4.58
CA MET A 322 2.22 -0.89 -5.59
C MET A 322 3.67 -1.25 -5.24
N ALA A 323 4.23 -0.67 -4.18
CA ALA A 323 5.60 -0.92 -3.77
C ALA A 323 5.77 -2.34 -3.23
N SER A 324 6.68 -3.10 -3.79
CA SER A 324 6.95 -4.50 -3.40
C SER A 324 8.43 -4.83 -3.52
N ILE A 325 8.88 -5.77 -2.70
CA ILE A 325 10.23 -6.33 -2.74
C ILE A 325 10.13 -7.80 -3.15
N ASN A 326 11.03 -8.20 -4.04
CA ASN A 326 11.10 -9.58 -4.52
C ASN A 326 11.35 -10.56 -3.36
N PRO A 327 10.62 -11.71 -3.26
CA PRO A 327 10.86 -12.72 -2.24
C PRO A 327 12.27 -13.31 -2.22
N TRP A 328 13.02 -13.22 -3.33
CA TRP A 328 14.43 -13.63 -3.41
C TRP A 328 15.40 -12.54 -2.93
N ASP A 329 14.95 -11.36 -2.57
CA ASP A 329 15.80 -10.35 -1.97
C ASP A 329 16.33 -10.83 -0.61
N SER A 330 17.60 -10.59 -0.36
CA SER A 330 18.29 -11.02 0.86
C SER A 330 17.72 -10.42 2.13
N SER A 331 17.12 -9.23 2.05
CA SER A 331 16.47 -8.59 3.19
C SER A 331 15.21 -9.35 3.62
N VAL A 332 14.46 -9.92 2.67
CA VAL A 332 13.26 -10.73 2.94
C VAL A 332 13.64 -12.09 3.52
N GLN A 333 14.69 -12.71 2.99
CA GLN A 333 15.10 -14.06 3.40
C GLN A 333 15.93 -14.10 4.69
N GLY A 334 16.69 -13.04 5.02
CA GLY A 334 17.64 -13.08 6.13
C GLY A 334 17.86 -11.75 6.86
N GLY A 335 17.13 -10.69 6.51
CA GLY A 335 17.39 -9.35 7.07
C GLY A 335 18.75 -8.77 6.64
N ASP A 336 19.33 -9.29 5.55
CA ASP A 336 20.67 -8.93 5.07
C ASP A 336 20.60 -7.62 4.27
N ALA A 337 20.58 -6.53 5.01
CA ALA A 337 20.50 -5.17 4.51
C ALA A 337 21.13 -4.19 5.52
N THR A 338 21.45 -2.99 5.03
CA THR A 338 21.84 -1.83 5.83
C THR A 338 20.84 -0.70 5.65
N TRP A 339 20.74 0.20 6.61
CA TRP A 339 19.76 1.27 6.53
C TRP A 339 20.23 2.56 7.22
N GLU A 340 19.57 3.67 6.85
CA GLU A 340 19.74 4.96 7.52
C GLU A 340 18.38 5.65 7.73
N GLY A 341 18.23 6.32 8.87
CA GLY A 341 17.13 7.25 9.11
C GLY A 341 17.65 8.68 8.94
N ILE A 342 16.97 9.51 8.16
CA ILE A 342 17.41 10.87 7.80
C ILE A 342 16.24 11.84 7.90
N ARG A 343 16.49 13.07 8.39
CA ARG A 343 15.46 14.10 8.54
C ARG A 343 15.65 15.24 7.54
N VAL A 344 14.51 15.77 7.12
CA VAL A 344 14.39 16.94 6.25
C VAL A 344 13.83 18.11 7.05
N TYR A 345 14.53 19.24 7.02
CA TYR A 345 14.16 20.46 7.70
C TYR A 345 14.30 21.65 6.75
N ARG A 346 13.22 22.40 6.53
CA ARG A 346 13.24 23.69 5.83
C ARG A 346 14.04 23.68 4.50
N GLY A 347 13.78 22.71 3.66
CA GLY A 347 14.44 22.54 2.36
C GLY A 347 15.84 21.93 2.39
N ARG A 348 16.25 21.36 3.52
CA ARG A 348 17.59 20.81 3.72
C ARG A 348 17.55 19.44 4.38
N ILE A 349 18.51 18.58 4.03
CA ILE A 349 18.71 17.26 4.62
C ILE A 349 19.85 17.35 5.62
N LEU A 350 19.55 17.13 6.91
CA LEU A 350 20.54 17.21 7.97
C LEU A 350 21.54 16.04 7.90
N SER A 351 22.83 16.34 7.92
CA SER A 351 23.94 15.37 7.97
C SER A 351 23.93 14.28 6.89
N LEU A 352 23.39 14.56 5.68
CA LEU A 352 23.28 13.58 4.60
C LEU A 352 24.60 12.86 4.33
N GLU A 353 25.72 13.61 4.19
CA GLU A 353 27.04 13.04 3.91
C GLU A 353 27.49 12.03 4.96
N ARG A 354 27.25 12.32 6.23
CA ARG A 354 27.61 11.43 7.35
C ARG A 354 26.77 10.16 7.36
N HIS A 355 25.46 10.27 7.03
CA HIS A 355 24.56 9.13 6.88
C HIS A 355 24.97 8.24 5.72
N LEU A 356 25.27 8.80 4.54
CA LEU A 356 25.72 8.02 3.38
C LEU A 356 27.06 7.34 3.66
N LYS A 357 27.99 8.04 4.30
CA LYS A 357 29.29 7.45 4.70
C LYS A 357 29.08 6.23 5.61
N ARG A 358 28.16 6.29 6.58
CA ARG A 358 27.84 5.16 7.47
C ARG A 358 27.12 4.03 6.74
N LEU A 359 26.17 4.34 5.85
CA LEU A 359 25.49 3.37 5.02
C LEU A 359 26.48 2.51 4.21
N PHE A 360 27.38 3.17 3.47
CA PHE A 360 28.39 2.47 2.67
C PHE A 360 29.45 1.76 3.52
N LYS A 361 29.81 2.30 4.69
CA LYS A 361 30.70 1.61 5.64
C LYS A 361 30.06 0.32 6.14
N SER A 362 28.76 0.35 6.47
CA SER A 362 28.00 -0.82 6.89
C SER A 362 27.88 -1.87 5.77
N ALA A 363 27.56 -1.42 4.55
CA ALA A 363 27.49 -2.31 3.38
C ALA A 363 28.85 -2.97 3.09
N LYS A 364 29.96 -2.21 3.20
CA LYS A 364 31.32 -2.75 3.05
C LYS A 364 31.68 -3.76 4.14
N ALA A 365 31.29 -3.50 5.39
CA ALA A 365 31.52 -4.43 6.51
C ALA A 365 30.78 -5.76 6.31
N LEU A 366 29.60 -5.73 5.69
CA LEU A 366 28.84 -6.93 5.30
C LEU A 366 29.31 -7.54 3.97
N GLY A 367 30.30 -6.96 3.31
CA GLY A 367 30.84 -7.48 2.04
C GLY A 367 29.88 -7.38 0.86
N PHE A 368 29.06 -6.34 0.79
CA PHE A 368 28.19 -6.10 -0.36
C PHE A 368 28.99 -5.85 -1.63
N GLN A 369 28.50 -6.36 -2.75
CA GLN A 369 29.11 -6.21 -4.08
C GLN A 369 28.12 -5.53 -5.03
N ASN A 370 28.62 -4.95 -6.12
CA ASN A 370 27.79 -4.21 -7.09
C ASN A 370 26.83 -3.22 -6.39
N VAL A 371 27.41 -2.41 -5.51
CA VAL A 371 26.69 -1.46 -4.68
C VAL A 371 26.36 -0.21 -5.51
N HIS A 372 25.17 0.37 -5.31
CA HIS A 372 24.84 1.68 -5.87
C HIS A 372 25.94 2.69 -5.59
N SER A 373 26.24 3.55 -6.55
CA SER A 373 27.12 4.70 -6.33
C SER A 373 26.47 5.69 -5.36
N LYS A 374 27.29 6.55 -4.77
CA LYS A 374 26.78 7.62 -3.90
C LYS A 374 25.85 8.56 -4.67
N GLU A 375 26.19 8.86 -5.90
CA GLU A 375 25.46 9.74 -6.81
C GLU A 375 24.05 9.15 -7.11
N GLU A 376 23.96 7.86 -7.39
CA GLU A 376 22.68 7.16 -7.59
C GLU A 376 21.79 7.22 -6.34
N VAL A 377 22.38 7.04 -5.15
CA VAL A 377 21.62 7.13 -3.89
C VAL A 377 21.12 8.55 -3.65
N VAL A 378 21.94 9.56 -3.88
CA VAL A 378 21.57 11.00 -3.74
C VAL A 378 20.49 11.37 -4.74
N GLU A 379 20.61 10.94 -5.99
CA GLU A 379 19.58 11.14 -7.02
C GLU A 379 18.24 10.49 -6.62
N ALA A 380 18.28 9.24 -6.15
CA ALA A 380 17.09 8.54 -5.69
C ALA A 380 16.38 9.27 -4.52
N ILE A 381 17.17 9.83 -3.57
CA ILE A 381 16.65 10.64 -2.47
C ILE A 381 15.93 11.88 -3.01
N PHE A 382 16.60 12.66 -3.86
CA PHE A 382 16.01 13.89 -4.40
C PHE A 382 14.79 13.62 -5.25
N ARG A 383 14.81 12.61 -6.10
CA ARG A 383 13.64 12.18 -6.90
C ARG A 383 12.46 11.80 -6.02
N THR A 384 12.71 11.06 -4.93
CA THR A 384 11.65 10.66 -3.99
C THR A 384 11.05 11.85 -3.27
N LEU A 385 11.88 12.78 -2.78
CA LEU A 385 11.42 14.00 -2.11
C LEU A 385 10.63 14.90 -3.07
N ALA A 386 11.11 15.05 -4.31
CA ALA A 386 10.43 15.84 -5.35
C ALA A 386 9.06 15.27 -5.70
N ALA A 387 9.00 13.94 -5.95
CA ALA A 387 7.75 13.27 -6.31
C ALA A 387 6.67 13.36 -5.22
N ASN A 388 7.08 13.50 -3.95
CA ASN A 388 6.17 13.68 -2.82
C ASN A 388 5.98 15.16 -2.42
N GLY A 389 6.68 16.10 -3.02
CA GLY A 389 6.65 17.52 -2.62
C GLY A 389 7.23 17.77 -1.22
N MET A 390 8.14 16.92 -0.74
CA MET A 390 8.67 16.95 0.62
C MET A 390 9.89 17.88 0.71
N ARG A 391 9.74 18.98 1.43
CA ARG A 391 10.82 19.93 1.71
C ARG A 391 10.99 20.26 3.19
N ASP A 392 10.07 19.84 4.05
CA ASP A 392 10.12 20.03 5.49
C ASP A 392 9.31 18.98 6.21
N GLY A 393 9.61 18.72 7.48
CA GLY A 393 8.87 17.80 8.33
C GLY A 393 8.81 16.35 7.80
N ALA A 394 9.82 15.92 7.03
CA ALA A 394 9.87 14.56 6.50
C ALA A 394 10.99 13.74 7.15
N HIS A 395 10.73 12.46 7.28
CA HIS A 395 11.71 11.45 7.67
C HIS A 395 11.89 10.45 6.53
N MET A 396 13.12 10.17 6.18
CA MET A 396 13.46 9.17 5.17
C MET A 396 14.09 7.95 5.83
N ARG A 397 13.65 6.78 5.41
CA ARG A 397 14.35 5.53 5.63
C ARG A 397 15.00 5.10 4.33
N LEU A 398 16.32 5.12 4.28
CA LEU A 398 17.10 4.50 3.22
C LEU A 398 17.37 3.06 3.61
N THR A 399 17.05 2.10 2.76
CA THR A 399 17.43 0.70 2.97
C THR A 399 18.20 0.24 1.75
N LEU A 400 19.38 -0.30 1.97
CA LEU A 400 20.23 -0.89 0.96
C LEU A 400 20.38 -2.37 1.27
N THR A 401 19.72 -3.23 0.51
CA THR A 401 19.81 -4.69 0.67
C THR A 401 21.01 -5.23 -0.09
N ARG A 402 21.47 -6.44 0.23
CA ARG A 402 22.45 -7.12 -0.62
C ARG A 402 21.91 -7.41 -2.03
N GLY A 403 20.57 -7.33 -2.23
CA GLY A 403 19.86 -7.56 -3.47
C GLY A 403 19.30 -8.97 -3.63
N GLU A 404 18.82 -9.23 -4.83
CA GLU A 404 18.18 -10.48 -5.17
C GLU A 404 19.19 -11.61 -5.36
N LYS A 405 18.76 -12.83 -4.99
CA LYS A 405 19.50 -14.08 -5.23
C LYS A 405 18.93 -14.80 -6.43
N CYS A 406 19.79 -15.52 -7.16
CA CYS A 406 19.33 -16.42 -8.22
C CYS A 406 18.68 -17.71 -7.70
N THR A 407 18.82 -18.02 -6.41
CA THR A 407 18.19 -19.16 -5.72
C THR A 407 18.05 -18.90 -4.23
N SER A 408 17.11 -19.58 -3.55
CA SER A 408 16.97 -19.50 -2.10
C SER A 408 18.16 -20.18 -1.41
N SER A 409 18.98 -19.39 -0.71
CA SER A 409 20.16 -19.86 0.02
C SER A 409 20.65 -18.78 0.99
N MET A 410 21.37 -19.18 2.05
CA MET A 410 22.08 -18.26 2.93
C MET A 410 23.45 -17.81 2.37
N ASN A 411 23.92 -18.41 1.27
CA ASN A 411 25.21 -18.07 0.66
C ASN A 411 25.11 -16.77 -0.15
N PRO A 412 25.86 -15.70 0.22
CA PRO A 412 25.84 -14.42 -0.48
C PRO A 412 26.42 -14.45 -1.91
N ASN A 413 27.13 -15.52 -2.28
CA ASN A 413 27.62 -15.68 -3.66
C ASN A 413 26.49 -15.82 -4.69
N PHE A 414 25.26 -16.09 -4.26
CA PHE A 414 24.09 -16.14 -5.14
C PHE A 414 23.42 -14.77 -5.38
N ASN A 415 23.90 -13.71 -4.75
CA ASN A 415 23.47 -12.34 -5.03
C ASN A 415 24.22 -11.80 -6.24
N VAL A 416 23.69 -12.01 -7.42
CA VAL A 416 24.36 -11.72 -8.70
C VAL A 416 23.87 -10.47 -9.42
N TYR A 417 22.78 -9.85 -8.92
CA TYR A 417 22.12 -8.71 -9.59
C TYR A 417 22.49 -7.34 -9.01
N GLY A 418 23.34 -7.28 -7.98
CA GLY A 418 23.67 -6.05 -7.26
C GLY A 418 22.68 -5.74 -6.15
N THR A 419 22.93 -4.62 -5.46
CA THR A 419 22.12 -4.19 -4.31
C THR A 419 20.73 -3.67 -4.72
N THR A 420 19.74 -3.81 -3.85
CA THR A 420 18.45 -3.11 -4.01
C THR A 420 18.41 -1.90 -3.08
N LEU A 421 18.19 -0.71 -3.64
CA LEU A 421 17.97 0.52 -2.89
C LEU A 421 16.48 0.79 -2.73
N ILE A 422 16.06 1.10 -1.51
CA ILE A 422 14.71 1.54 -1.17
C ILE A 422 14.82 2.90 -0.49
N VAL A 423 14.13 3.91 -1.03
CA VAL A 423 13.99 5.24 -0.40
C VAL A 423 12.53 5.44 -0.04
N LEU A 424 12.24 5.31 1.24
CA LEU A 424 10.91 5.54 1.81
C LEU A 424 10.94 6.87 2.56
N ALA A 425 10.19 7.86 2.08
CA ALA A 425 10.01 9.14 2.75
C ALA A 425 8.58 9.27 3.29
N GLU A 426 8.44 9.74 4.53
CA GLU A 426 7.16 9.95 5.19
C GLU A 426 7.11 11.32 5.85
N TRP A 427 5.93 11.96 5.81
CA TRP A 427 5.64 13.12 6.63
C TRP A 427 5.61 12.71 8.11
N LYS A 428 6.32 13.43 8.97
CA LYS A 428 6.36 13.19 10.41
C LYS A 428 6.07 14.48 11.14
N LEU A 429 4.93 14.48 11.84
CA LEU A 429 4.54 15.60 12.69
C LEU A 429 5.52 15.73 13.86
N SER A 430 5.77 16.95 14.29
CA SER A 430 6.64 17.23 15.46
C SER A 430 6.02 16.72 16.77
N GLU A 431 4.70 16.60 16.84
CA GLU A 431 3.92 16.23 18.02
C GLU A 431 3.06 14.97 17.78
N GLY A 432 3.53 14.02 16.98
CA GLY A 432 2.79 12.80 16.66
C GLY A 432 3.01 11.66 17.66
N LYS A 433 2.10 10.66 17.67
CA LYS A 433 2.23 9.43 18.47
C LYS A 433 3.46 8.59 18.08
N THR A 434 3.99 8.78 16.88
CA THR A 434 5.18 8.09 16.37
C THR A 434 6.48 8.86 16.60
N THR A 435 6.40 10.02 17.26
CA THR A 435 7.56 10.83 17.65
C THR A 435 7.69 10.87 19.18
N TYR A 436 8.92 11.09 19.66
CA TYR A 436 9.15 11.27 21.09
C TYR A 436 8.74 12.68 21.53
N ASP A 437 8.21 12.78 22.75
CA ASP A 437 7.88 14.09 23.34
C ASP A 437 9.14 14.76 23.88
N ASN A 438 9.70 15.68 23.12
CA ASN A 438 10.94 16.41 23.46
C ASN A 438 10.73 17.50 24.52
N THR A 439 9.49 17.74 24.94
CA THR A 439 9.13 18.74 25.95
C THR A 439 8.90 18.11 27.32
N LYS A 440 8.06 17.06 27.37
CA LYS A 440 7.72 16.36 28.63
C LYS A 440 8.70 15.24 28.99
N GLY A 441 9.39 14.71 27.96
CA GLY A 441 10.28 13.59 28.13
C GLY A 441 9.58 12.23 28.15
N ILE A 442 10.37 11.17 28.27
CA ILE A 442 9.94 9.77 28.18
C ILE A 442 10.37 8.97 29.41
N SER A 443 9.69 7.82 29.61
CA SER A 443 10.08 6.82 30.61
C SER A 443 10.71 5.60 29.92
N LEU A 444 11.69 4.98 30.55
CA LEU A 444 12.40 3.79 30.11
C LEU A 444 12.29 2.67 31.12
N ILE A 445 12.43 1.42 30.64
CA ILE A 445 12.76 0.24 31.50
C ILE A 445 14.09 -0.34 31.07
N THR A 446 14.75 -1.06 31.98
CA THR A 446 15.94 -1.85 31.65
C THR A 446 15.53 -3.18 31.03
N SER A 447 16.02 -3.45 29.82
CA SER A 447 15.75 -4.72 29.12
C SER A 447 16.51 -5.90 29.74
N SER A 448 15.90 -7.07 29.77
CA SER A 448 16.59 -8.34 30.04
C SER A 448 17.49 -8.79 28.88
N ILE A 449 17.26 -8.27 27.67
CA ILE A 449 18.02 -8.60 26.46
C ILE A 449 19.28 -7.73 26.42
N ARG A 450 20.44 -8.37 26.26
CA ARG A 450 21.71 -7.68 26.11
C ARG A 450 21.94 -7.20 24.69
N ARG A 451 22.63 -6.06 24.56
CA ARG A 451 23.02 -5.54 23.25
C ARG A 451 24.10 -6.42 22.62
N ASN A 452 24.03 -6.60 21.32
CA ASN A 452 25.00 -7.41 20.56
C ASN A 452 26.43 -6.86 20.73
N SER A 453 27.38 -7.77 20.92
CA SER A 453 28.80 -7.46 20.98
C SER A 453 29.47 -7.63 19.61
N PRO A 454 30.66 -7.06 19.38
CA PRO A 454 31.45 -7.30 18.18
C PRO A 454 31.79 -8.76 17.92
N SER A 455 31.74 -9.63 18.96
CA SER A 455 31.97 -11.08 18.83
C SER A 455 30.74 -11.84 18.29
N THR A 456 29.60 -11.19 18.13
CA THR A 456 28.35 -11.76 17.61
C THR A 456 27.93 -11.03 16.32
N CYS A 457 26.95 -10.15 16.41
CA CYS A 457 26.52 -9.28 15.32
C CYS A 457 26.85 -7.84 15.68
N ASP A 458 27.98 -7.30 15.19
CA ASP A 458 28.53 -6.03 15.64
C ASP A 458 27.53 -4.88 15.52
N SER A 459 27.15 -4.28 16.66
CA SER A 459 26.20 -3.17 16.74
C SER A 459 26.64 -1.89 16.03
N LYS A 460 27.93 -1.80 15.63
CA LYS A 460 28.46 -0.71 14.82
C LYS A 460 28.02 -0.76 13.36
N ILE A 461 27.57 -1.93 12.88
CA ILE A 461 26.98 -2.10 11.56
C ILE A 461 25.51 -1.71 11.66
N HIS A 462 25.07 -0.72 10.89
CA HIS A 462 23.68 -0.28 10.88
C HIS A 462 22.84 -1.20 9.98
N HIS A 463 22.67 -2.46 10.41
CA HIS A 463 22.02 -3.53 9.66
C HIS A 463 20.52 -3.65 9.93
N ASN A 464 19.81 -4.35 9.06
CA ASN A 464 18.36 -4.57 9.15
C ASN A 464 17.96 -5.78 10.01
N ASN A 465 18.91 -6.56 10.52
CA ASN A 465 18.61 -7.66 11.45
C ASN A 465 18.31 -7.08 12.86
N MET A 466 17.09 -6.58 13.03
CA MET A 466 16.69 -5.77 14.17
C MET A 466 16.08 -6.58 15.32
N ILE A 467 16.16 -7.91 15.32
CA ILE A 467 15.54 -8.75 16.37
C ILE A 467 16.08 -8.39 17.75
N ASN A 468 17.40 -8.14 17.87
CA ASN A 468 18.00 -7.70 19.14
C ASN A 468 17.43 -6.35 19.66
N ASN A 469 16.88 -5.52 18.77
CA ASN A 469 16.26 -4.24 19.09
C ASN A 469 14.74 -4.36 19.31
N ILE A 470 14.08 -5.24 18.55
CA ILE A 470 12.63 -5.44 18.60
C ILE A 470 12.21 -6.10 19.92
N LEU A 471 12.96 -7.10 20.41
CA LEU A 471 12.65 -7.79 21.66
C LEU A 471 12.60 -6.84 22.88
N PRO A 472 13.58 -5.92 23.09
CA PRO A 472 13.49 -4.90 24.14
C PRO A 472 12.30 -3.95 23.93
N LYS A 473 11.98 -3.57 22.69
CA LYS A 473 10.82 -2.72 22.42
C LYS A 473 9.50 -3.40 22.80
N ILE A 474 9.38 -4.70 22.60
CA ILE A 474 8.23 -5.47 23.09
C ILE A 474 8.12 -5.38 24.61
N GLN A 475 9.25 -5.50 25.34
CA GLN A 475 9.27 -5.34 26.80
C GLN A 475 8.82 -3.94 27.22
N ALA A 476 9.31 -2.88 26.56
CA ALA A 476 8.89 -1.52 26.81
C ALA A 476 7.38 -1.31 26.58
N ASN A 477 6.85 -1.83 25.49
CA ASN A 477 5.42 -1.75 25.17
C ASN A 477 4.56 -2.46 26.23
N LEU A 478 4.98 -3.64 26.71
CA LEU A 478 4.28 -4.37 27.78
C LEU A 478 4.32 -3.63 29.12
N ALA A 479 5.39 -2.87 29.38
CA ALA A 479 5.53 -2.03 30.57
C ALA A 479 4.85 -0.66 30.43
N GLY A 480 4.29 -0.33 29.26
CA GLY A 480 3.65 0.96 29.01
C GLY A 480 4.61 2.15 28.96
N VAL A 481 5.89 1.94 28.64
CA VAL A 481 6.92 2.97 28.52
C VAL A 481 7.41 3.15 27.09
N ALA A 482 8.12 4.25 26.83
CA ALA A 482 8.52 4.62 25.47
C ALA A 482 9.54 3.65 24.88
N ASP A 483 10.63 3.33 25.60
CA ASP A 483 11.73 2.50 25.11
C ASP A 483 12.34 1.64 26.22
N ALA A 484 13.23 0.72 25.86
CA ALA A 484 13.99 -0.10 26.79
C ALA A 484 15.49 0.22 26.71
N LEU A 485 16.10 0.49 27.86
CA LEU A 485 17.53 0.64 28.04
C LEU A 485 18.21 -0.73 27.98
N MET A 486 19.22 -0.88 27.16
CA MET A 486 19.96 -2.13 26.99
C MET A 486 21.34 -2.04 27.63
N LEU A 487 21.72 -3.13 28.29
CA LEU A 487 23.06 -3.29 28.82
C LEU A 487 23.92 -4.12 27.85
N ASP A 488 25.22 -3.95 27.90
CA ASP A 488 26.17 -4.81 27.22
C ASP A 488 26.33 -6.16 27.94
N LEU A 489 27.25 -7.00 27.48
CA LEU A 489 27.49 -8.32 28.07
C LEU A 489 28.15 -8.25 29.44
N ASP A 490 28.84 -7.16 29.77
CA ASP A 490 29.52 -6.92 31.04
C ASP A 490 28.61 -6.21 32.07
N GLY A 491 27.38 -5.84 31.65
CA GLY A 491 26.38 -5.23 32.53
C GLY A 491 26.42 -3.69 32.56
N PHE A 492 27.23 -3.06 31.73
CA PHE A 492 27.23 -1.60 31.57
C PHE A 492 26.13 -1.15 30.61
N VAL A 493 25.62 0.06 30.81
CA VAL A 493 24.65 0.67 29.88
C VAL A 493 25.30 0.85 28.52
N SER A 494 24.57 0.45 27.47
CA SER A 494 24.98 0.54 26.07
C SER A 494 24.21 1.62 25.33
N GLU A 495 22.97 1.36 25.00
CA GLU A 495 22.05 2.27 24.32
C GLU A 495 20.60 1.84 24.60
N THR A 496 19.57 2.50 24.04
CA THR A 496 18.22 1.95 24.03
C THR A 496 18.02 0.98 22.86
N ASN A 497 16.80 0.46 22.73
CA ASN A 497 16.43 -0.34 21.55
C ASN A 497 16.49 0.44 20.22
N ALA A 498 16.54 1.79 20.23
CA ALA A 498 16.47 2.61 19.02
C ALA A 498 17.37 3.86 19.02
N THR A 499 17.92 4.27 20.19
CA THR A 499 18.61 5.55 20.37
C THR A 499 19.83 5.39 21.29
N ASN A 500 20.85 6.23 21.12
CA ASN A 500 21.94 6.32 22.08
C ASN A 500 21.49 7.10 23.34
N VAL A 501 22.23 6.99 24.43
CA VAL A 501 21.91 7.63 25.71
C VAL A 501 23.04 8.49 26.23
N PHE A 502 22.67 9.56 26.92
CA PHE A 502 23.54 10.43 27.68
C PHE A 502 22.99 10.61 29.09
N MET A 503 23.87 10.87 30.02
CA MET A 503 23.52 11.33 31.36
C MET A 503 24.37 12.55 31.74
N VAL A 504 23.87 13.32 32.69
CA VAL A 504 24.63 14.41 33.34
C VAL A 504 24.80 14.08 34.81
N GLU A 505 25.96 14.24 35.32
CA GLU A 505 26.29 14.10 36.74
C GLU A 505 27.28 15.17 37.15
N ASN A 506 26.96 15.96 38.19
CA ASN A 506 27.80 17.03 38.69
C ASN A 506 28.29 18.02 37.62
N GLY A 507 27.47 18.33 36.62
CA GLY A 507 27.78 19.24 35.51
C GLY A 507 28.63 18.65 34.39
N VAL A 508 28.96 17.36 34.43
CA VAL A 508 29.70 16.63 33.39
C VAL A 508 28.72 15.84 32.55
N LEU A 509 28.84 15.90 31.21
CA LEU A 509 28.06 15.12 30.26
C LEU A 509 28.74 13.78 29.99
N LEU A 510 28.07 12.68 30.24
CA LEU A 510 28.60 11.33 30.07
C LEU A 510 27.80 10.54 29.04
N THR A 511 28.47 9.68 28.28
CA THR A 511 27.83 8.71 27.38
C THR A 511 28.64 7.42 27.33
N PRO A 512 27.97 6.25 27.18
CA PRO A 512 28.66 4.97 27.01
C PRO A 512 29.64 4.96 25.82
N THR A 513 30.68 4.10 25.91
CA THR A 513 31.55 3.83 24.78
C THR A 513 30.74 3.24 23.61
N ALA A 514 31.20 3.47 22.38
CA ALA A 514 30.54 2.89 21.20
C ALA A 514 31.04 1.47 20.87
N ASP A 515 31.45 0.69 21.86
CA ASP A 515 31.96 -0.67 21.65
C ASP A 515 30.84 -1.67 21.44
N HIS A 516 29.69 -1.46 22.10
CA HIS A 516 28.50 -2.32 22.03
C HIS A 516 27.25 -1.57 21.56
N CYS A 517 27.37 -0.38 20.98
CA CYS A 517 26.25 0.40 20.46
C CYS A 517 26.54 0.95 19.06
N LEU A 518 25.48 1.41 18.39
CA LEU A 518 25.66 2.13 17.14
C LEU A 518 26.38 3.46 17.39
N PRO A 519 27.47 3.77 16.64
CA PRO A 519 28.06 5.11 16.68
C PRO A 519 27.11 6.11 16.01
N GLY A 520 26.15 6.64 16.80
CA GLY A 520 25.06 7.47 16.31
C GLY A 520 25.54 8.81 15.77
N ILE A 521 24.99 9.25 14.64
CA ILE A 521 25.31 10.56 14.05
C ILE A 521 24.84 11.69 14.97
N THR A 522 23.63 11.55 15.54
CA THR A 522 23.13 12.50 16.54
C THR A 522 23.99 12.48 17.81
N ARG A 523 24.41 11.29 18.29
CA ARG A 523 25.34 11.18 19.43
C ARG A 523 26.65 11.93 19.18
N GLU A 524 27.28 11.73 18.03
CA GLU A 524 28.51 12.41 17.66
C GLU A 524 28.29 13.95 17.54
N THR A 525 27.13 14.35 16.98
CA THR A 525 26.74 15.77 16.91
C THR A 525 26.62 16.38 18.30
N VAL A 526 26.00 15.70 19.26
CA VAL A 526 25.90 16.19 20.66
C VAL A 526 27.28 16.36 21.28
N LEU A 527 28.20 15.44 21.07
CA LEU A 527 29.60 15.58 21.57
C LEU A 527 30.31 16.81 20.95
N MET A 528 30.08 17.09 19.67
CA MET A 528 30.63 18.27 19.00
C MET A 528 30.01 19.55 19.57
N LEU A 529 28.70 19.61 19.74
CA LEU A 529 27.99 20.75 20.30
C LEU A 529 28.39 21.01 21.78
N ALA A 530 28.50 19.94 22.58
CA ALA A 530 28.96 20.06 23.95
C ALA A 530 30.35 20.69 24.03
N LYS A 531 31.26 20.29 23.14
CA LYS A 531 32.60 20.92 23.03
C LYS A 531 32.51 22.39 22.64
N GLU A 532 31.66 22.75 21.68
CA GLU A 532 31.45 24.17 21.28
C GLU A 532 30.92 25.01 22.45
N LEU A 533 30.06 24.41 23.28
CA LEU A 533 29.45 25.06 24.45
C LEU A 533 30.35 25.08 25.70
N GLY A 534 31.56 24.49 25.62
CA GLY A 534 32.45 24.36 26.75
C GLY A 534 31.92 23.40 27.86
N ILE A 535 31.06 22.45 27.50
CA ILE A 535 30.56 21.43 28.42
C ILE A 535 31.58 20.30 28.50
N GLU A 536 32.03 19.98 29.70
CA GLU A 536 32.93 18.85 29.94
C GLU A 536 32.20 17.53 29.56
N THR A 537 32.87 16.69 28.74
CA THR A 537 32.30 15.44 28.26
C THR A 537 33.22 14.26 28.53
N VAL A 538 32.63 13.14 29.01
CA VAL A 538 33.36 11.89 29.26
C VAL A 538 32.66 10.73 28.54
N VAL A 539 33.45 9.98 27.79
CA VAL A 539 33.00 8.74 27.13
C VAL A 539 33.62 7.55 27.88
N ARG A 540 32.80 6.78 28.59
CA ARG A 540 33.26 5.63 29.40
C ARG A 540 32.16 4.59 29.57
N ASN A 541 32.52 3.45 30.12
CA ASN A 541 31.52 2.51 30.63
C ASN A 541 30.79 3.13 31.83
N ILE A 542 29.48 3.02 31.86
CA ILE A 542 28.60 3.61 32.89
C ILE A 542 27.66 2.51 33.37
N SER A 543 27.59 2.36 34.70
CA SER A 543 26.69 1.37 35.30
C SER A 543 25.24 1.83 35.32
N LEU A 544 24.31 0.89 35.43
CA LEU A 544 22.88 1.19 35.51
C LEU A 544 22.54 2.03 36.74
N SER A 545 23.27 1.82 37.86
CA SER A 545 23.06 2.57 39.11
C SER A 545 23.41 4.06 38.94
N GLU A 546 24.43 4.39 38.13
CA GLU A 546 24.76 5.77 37.84
C GLU A 546 23.64 6.45 37.02
N PHE A 547 23.05 5.74 36.04
CA PHE A 547 21.89 6.26 35.30
C PHE A 547 20.67 6.49 36.21
N HIS A 548 20.44 5.62 37.21
CA HIS A 548 19.34 5.80 38.17
C HIS A 548 19.51 6.99 39.11
N SER A 549 20.74 7.44 39.35
CA SER A 549 21.07 8.56 40.23
C SER A 549 21.51 9.83 39.48
N ALA A 550 21.43 9.83 38.15
CA ALA A 550 21.87 10.95 37.32
C ALA A 550 21.02 12.22 37.56
N ASP A 551 21.67 13.40 37.42
CA ASP A 551 20.99 14.69 37.45
C ASP A 551 20.05 14.89 36.27
N GLU A 552 20.49 14.47 35.05
CA GLU A 552 19.72 14.46 33.81
C GLU A 552 20.05 13.20 33.01
N VAL A 553 19.07 12.70 32.25
CA VAL A 553 19.26 11.68 31.21
C VAL A 553 18.51 12.12 29.96
N PHE A 554 19.09 11.87 28.80
CA PHE A 554 18.40 12.04 27.53
C PHE A 554 18.86 11.02 26.49
N THR A 555 17.98 10.72 25.56
CA THR A 555 18.29 9.86 24.40
C THR A 555 18.60 10.71 23.17
N THR A 556 19.34 10.14 22.20
CA THR A 556 19.67 10.81 20.95
C THR A 556 19.44 9.89 19.75
N GLY A 557 18.72 10.41 18.75
CA GLY A 557 18.46 9.71 17.51
C GLY A 557 17.91 10.64 16.44
N THR A 558 17.90 10.19 15.20
CA THR A 558 17.46 11.03 14.08
C THR A 558 15.99 11.43 14.18
N MET A 559 15.12 10.54 14.70
CA MET A 559 13.69 10.84 14.84
C MET A 559 13.38 11.72 16.05
N GLY A 560 13.95 11.37 17.20
CA GLY A 560 13.68 12.06 18.47
C GLY A 560 14.62 13.21 18.73
N GLU A 561 15.64 13.43 17.89
CA GLU A 561 16.67 14.43 18.13
C GLU A 561 17.33 14.20 19.51
N LEU A 562 17.06 15.06 20.47
CA LEU A 562 17.42 14.91 21.87
C LEU A 562 16.13 14.81 22.69
N THR A 563 15.85 13.65 23.28
CA THR A 563 14.61 13.42 24.04
C THR A 563 14.94 13.24 25.53
N PRO A 564 14.41 14.08 26.43
CA PRO A 564 14.63 13.94 27.88
C PRO A 564 14.09 12.58 28.39
N VAL A 565 14.78 11.99 29.33
CA VAL A 565 14.32 10.80 30.08
C VAL A 565 14.03 11.21 31.50
N THR A 566 12.77 11.10 31.92
CA THR A 566 12.31 11.55 33.23
C THR A 566 12.18 10.42 34.24
N MET A 567 12.21 9.15 33.77
CA MET A 567 12.08 7.97 34.61
C MET A 567 12.78 6.75 34.00
N ILE A 568 13.50 5.97 34.83
CA ILE A 568 14.08 4.67 34.45
C ILE A 568 13.72 3.65 35.52
N ASP A 569 13.11 2.53 35.14
CA ASP A 569 12.69 1.43 36.05
C ASP A 569 11.87 1.93 37.25
N GLY A 570 10.95 2.87 37.03
CA GLY A 570 10.13 3.47 38.06
C GLY A 570 10.85 4.48 38.98
N ARG A 571 12.13 4.78 38.73
CA ARG A 571 12.91 5.79 39.46
C ARG A 571 12.89 7.11 38.68
N VAL A 572 12.53 8.17 39.36
CA VAL A 572 12.55 9.54 38.79
C VAL A 572 13.99 9.99 38.60
N ILE A 573 14.32 10.53 37.45
CA ILE A 573 15.61 11.10 37.13
C ILE A 573 15.58 12.60 37.44
N GLY A 574 16.58 13.09 38.20
CA GLY A 574 16.62 14.46 38.64
C GLY A 574 15.35 14.86 39.40
N ASP A 575 14.67 15.89 38.95
CA ASP A 575 13.38 16.34 39.48
C ASP A 575 12.17 15.81 38.67
N GLY A 576 12.40 14.94 37.69
CA GLY A 576 11.35 14.40 36.83
C GLY A 576 10.97 15.32 35.65
N SER A 577 11.76 16.34 35.40
CA SER A 577 11.55 17.27 34.27
C SER A 577 12.75 17.29 33.33
N LYS A 578 12.61 18.04 32.22
CA LYS A 578 13.69 18.26 31.26
C LYS A 578 14.79 19.13 31.89
N GLY A 579 16.01 18.61 31.95
CA GLY A 579 17.14 19.31 32.55
C GLY A 579 17.75 20.40 31.69
N LEU A 580 18.57 21.24 32.31
CA LEU A 580 19.16 22.45 31.70
C LEU A 580 20.18 22.12 30.58
N PHE A 581 20.96 21.05 30.73
CA PHE A 581 21.90 20.61 29.70
C PHE A 581 21.16 20.13 28.45
N THR A 582 20.13 19.35 28.66
CA THR A 582 19.27 18.86 27.57
C THR A 582 18.65 20.04 26.82
N MET A 583 18.06 21.03 27.51
CA MET A 583 17.47 22.23 26.90
C MET A 583 18.51 23.02 26.07
N ARG A 584 19.66 23.28 26.65
CA ARG A 584 20.74 24.05 25.99
C ARG A 584 21.26 23.36 24.73
N LEU A 585 21.41 22.04 24.78
CA LEU A 585 21.82 21.23 23.62
C LEU A 585 20.73 21.18 22.54
N GLN A 586 19.43 21.06 22.92
CA GLN A 586 18.31 21.10 21.98
C GLN A 586 18.22 22.43 21.23
N GLU A 587 18.39 23.55 21.96
CA GLU A 587 18.37 24.90 21.35
C GLU A 587 19.46 25.03 20.25
N VAL A 588 20.69 24.63 20.55
CA VAL A 588 21.75 24.67 19.56
C VAL A 588 21.56 23.67 18.45
N TYR A 589 21.07 22.46 18.74
CA TYR A 589 20.79 21.43 17.73
C TYR A 589 19.76 21.89 16.71
N SER A 590 18.73 22.60 17.14
CA SER A 590 17.64 23.11 16.27
C SER A 590 18.13 24.08 15.19
N THR A 591 19.29 24.71 15.38
CA THR A 591 19.91 25.67 14.42
C THR A 591 20.75 24.97 13.35
N LEU A 592 21.09 23.67 13.52
CA LEU A 592 22.01 22.95 12.64
C LEU A 592 21.59 22.91 11.16
N PRO A 593 20.29 22.76 10.81
CA PRO A 593 19.91 22.76 9.40
C PRO A 593 20.29 24.03 8.64
N GLU A 594 20.49 25.16 9.35
CA GLU A 594 20.85 26.46 8.76
C GLU A 594 22.33 26.74 8.81
N ARG A 595 23.10 25.97 9.60
CA ARG A 595 24.57 26.16 9.71
C ARG A 595 25.28 25.56 8.49
N GLU A 596 26.25 26.29 7.96
CA GLU A 596 27.10 25.82 6.87
C GLU A 596 27.79 24.49 7.22
N GLY A 597 27.80 23.55 6.27
CA GLY A 597 28.45 22.24 6.41
C GLY A 597 27.65 21.18 7.18
N TRP A 598 26.50 21.53 7.77
CA TRP A 598 25.69 20.58 8.54
C TRP A 598 24.55 19.93 7.74
N ALA A 599 24.05 20.60 6.71
CA ALA A 599 22.93 20.12 5.93
C ALA A 599 23.16 20.29 4.42
N THR A 600 22.55 19.41 3.65
CA THR A 600 22.56 19.43 2.18
C THR A 600 21.26 20.06 1.69
N GLU A 601 21.36 21.06 0.83
CA GLU A 601 20.19 21.72 0.24
C GLU A 601 19.48 20.78 -0.76
N ILE A 602 18.14 20.73 -0.69
CA ILE A 602 17.32 20.00 -1.64
C ILE A 602 17.15 20.89 -2.87
N PRO A 603 17.54 20.45 -4.08
CA PRO A 603 17.35 21.22 -5.29
C PRO A 603 15.89 21.67 -5.49
N LEU A 604 15.70 22.83 -6.11
CA LEU A 604 14.38 23.21 -6.62
C LEU A 604 14.20 22.48 -7.94
N PHE A 605 13.24 21.56 -7.97
CA PHE A 605 12.84 20.92 -9.22
C PHE A 605 11.90 21.88 -9.94
N THR A 606 12.32 22.43 -11.05
CA THR A 606 11.43 23.04 -12.04
C THR A 606 10.80 21.91 -12.82
N ILE A 607 9.46 21.81 -12.74
CA ILE A 607 8.65 20.91 -13.55
C ILE A 607 8.70 21.36 -15.00
#